data_0d8346219fac24c293e832a86e3dde40
#
_entry.id   0d8346219fac24c293e832a86e3dde40
#
_cell.length_a   1.000
_cell.length_b   1.000
_cell.length_c   1.000
_cell.angle_alpha   90.00
_cell.angle_beta   90.00
_cell.angle_gamma   90.00
#
_symmetry.space_group_name_H-M   'P 1'
#
loop_
_entity.id
_entity.type
_entity.pdbx_description
1 polymer ?
#
loop_
_entity_poly.entity_id
_entity_poly.type
_entity_poly.pdbx_seq_one_letter_code
_entity_poly.pdbx_strand_id
1 'polypeptide(L)'
;ILKYRKNEQELFDEPINGVVFIHPDKNKGLIKGLKTQERIKFLDDIPSPYLNGMLDKFFDGRLSPFIETNRGCPFKCSFCHTGNDYYQKVHMFSIERIQKEFEYTAEKASNQKNTILHIADVNFGMFPRDKQICQMLSDLKNKYNWPLNICGTTGKNNKERIIEATSILGDAFSVAMSAQSMDQKVLANINRSNIKLDHYTEINKHLRKENRSTSGEVIIGLPGETKESFMKGVQQVIDSGVSRIVIYTLMMLHGTKFKDQKYRAKFNMKG
;
A
#
# COMPACT_ATOMS: atom_id res chain seq x y z
N ILE A 1 1.37 -26.56 6.40
CA ILE A 1 2.82 -26.80 6.49
C ILE A 1 3.15 -27.67 7.72
N LEU A 2 2.66 -27.39 8.92
CA LEU A 2 2.93 -28.22 10.12
C LEU A 2 2.46 -29.67 9.98
N LYS A 3 1.32 -29.91 9.32
CA LYS A 3 0.78 -31.25 9.03
C LYS A 3 1.80 -32.11 8.27
N TYR A 4 2.51 -31.53 7.29
CA TYR A 4 3.42 -32.23 6.39
C TYR A 4 4.87 -32.30 6.89
N ARG A 5 5.16 -31.76 8.09
CA ARG A 5 6.52 -31.71 8.64
C ARG A 5 7.12 -33.11 8.96
N LYS A 6 6.25 -34.12 9.15
CA LYS A 6 6.62 -35.50 9.46
C LYS A 6 6.56 -36.43 8.25
N ASN A 7 5.86 -36.04 7.19
CA ASN A 7 5.70 -36.82 5.97
C ASN A 7 5.60 -35.88 4.76
N GLU A 8 6.74 -35.55 4.17
CA GLU A 8 6.82 -34.68 3.00
C GLU A 8 6.16 -35.32 1.76
N GLN A 9 6.09 -36.65 1.68
CA GLN A 9 5.49 -37.36 0.56
C GLN A 9 3.98 -37.02 0.45
N GLU A 10 3.26 -36.89 1.56
CA GLU A 10 1.85 -36.46 1.53
C GLU A 10 1.66 -35.10 0.87
N LEU A 11 2.63 -34.16 1.02
CA LEU A 11 2.56 -32.86 0.35
C LEU A 11 2.65 -32.99 -1.17
N PHE A 12 3.38 -33.99 -1.67
CA PHE A 12 3.54 -34.22 -3.10
C PHE A 12 2.35 -34.95 -3.71
N ASP A 13 1.73 -35.83 -2.95
CA ASP A 13 0.58 -36.62 -3.38
C ASP A 13 -0.74 -35.79 -3.26
N GLU A 14 -0.85 -34.94 -2.21
CA GLU A 14 -1.97 -34.05 -1.97
C GLU A 14 -1.49 -32.59 -1.87
N PRO A 15 -1.20 -31.91 -2.99
CA PRO A 15 -0.71 -30.54 -2.97
C PRO A 15 -1.70 -29.58 -2.30
N ILE A 16 -1.19 -28.70 -1.45
CA ILE A 16 -2.01 -27.69 -0.76
C ILE A 16 -2.61 -26.73 -1.77
N ASN A 17 -3.92 -26.53 -1.72
CA ASN A 17 -4.64 -25.60 -2.59
C ASN A 17 -4.06 -24.17 -2.48
N GLY A 18 -3.86 -23.52 -3.64
CA GLY A 18 -3.29 -22.18 -3.72
C GLY A 18 -1.77 -22.10 -3.50
N VAL A 19 -1.09 -23.23 -3.24
CA VAL A 19 0.36 -23.29 -3.06
C VAL A 19 1.02 -23.85 -4.32
N VAL A 20 2.17 -23.25 -4.66
CA VAL A 20 3.03 -23.71 -5.75
C VAL A 20 4.43 -23.93 -5.16
N PHE A 21 5.03 -25.08 -5.43
CA PHE A 21 6.37 -25.42 -4.95
C PHE A 21 7.12 -26.28 -5.97
N ILE A 22 8.44 -26.31 -5.84
CA ILE A 22 9.31 -27.15 -6.69
C ILE A 22 9.43 -28.52 -6.01
N HIS A 23 9.20 -29.59 -6.77
CA HIS A 23 9.41 -30.93 -6.27
C HIS A 23 10.92 -31.21 -6.09
N PRO A 24 11.35 -31.90 -5.01
CA PRO A 24 12.76 -32.24 -4.81
C PRO A 24 13.35 -33.05 -5.97
N ASP A 25 12.56 -33.98 -6.54
CA ASP A 25 12.91 -34.65 -7.78
C ASP A 25 12.78 -33.68 -8.95
N LYS A 26 13.91 -33.30 -9.54
CA LYS A 26 14.01 -32.34 -10.66
C LYS A 26 13.18 -32.74 -11.89
N ASN A 27 12.92 -34.04 -12.08
CA ASN A 27 12.14 -34.54 -13.21
C ASN A 27 10.63 -34.26 -13.07
N LYS A 28 10.14 -34.04 -11.85
CA LYS A 28 8.73 -33.71 -11.58
C LYS A 28 8.43 -32.22 -11.65
N GLY A 29 9.45 -31.38 -11.61
CA GLY A 29 9.34 -29.94 -11.82
C GLY A 29 8.42 -29.23 -10.83
N LEU A 30 7.54 -28.37 -11.35
CA LEU A 30 6.66 -27.51 -10.57
C LEU A 30 5.36 -28.22 -10.19
N ILE A 31 5.12 -28.39 -8.91
CA ILE A 31 3.87 -28.92 -8.36
C ILE A 31 2.94 -27.75 -8.06
N LYS A 32 1.70 -27.85 -8.51
CA LYS A 32 0.66 -26.83 -8.30
C LYS A 32 -0.51 -27.49 -7.59
N GLY A 33 -0.86 -26.99 -6.42
CA GLY A 33 -2.15 -27.28 -5.82
C GLY A 33 -3.29 -26.72 -6.67
N LEU A 34 -4.50 -27.17 -6.43
CA LEU A 34 -5.69 -26.69 -7.14
C LEU A 34 -5.79 -25.17 -7.04
N LYS A 35 -6.41 -24.55 -8.07
CA LYS A 35 -6.52 -23.09 -8.20
C LYS A 35 -6.96 -22.44 -6.89
N THR A 36 -6.42 -21.24 -6.68
CA THR A 36 -6.72 -20.34 -5.56
C THR A 36 -8.17 -20.44 -5.12
N GLN A 37 -8.36 -20.78 -3.87
CA GLN A 37 -9.63 -20.60 -3.18
C GLN A 37 -10.05 -19.13 -3.27
N GLU A 38 -11.35 -18.86 -3.08
CA GLU A 38 -11.83 -17.50 -2.93
C GLU A 38 -11.01 -16.76 -1.87
N ARG A 39 -10.81 -15.46 -2.08
CA ARG A 39 -10.15 -14.61 -1.08
C ARG A 39 -10.88 -14.71 0.26
N ILE A 40 -10.13 -14.73 1.34
CA ILE A 40 -10.67 -14.62 2.70
C ILE A 40 -11.51 -13.34 2.77
N LYS A 41 -12.80 -13.49 3.08
CA LYS A 41 -13.77 -12.39 3.14
C LYS A 41 -13.76 -11.71 4.50
N PHE A 42 -13.60 -12.50 5.56
CA PHE A 42 -13.53 -12.04 6.93
C PHE A 42 -12.07 -12.03 7.36
N LEU A 43 -11.43 -10.87 7.34
CA LEU A 43 -9.99 -10.78 7.62
C LEU A 43 -9.67 -11.12 9.08
N ASP A 44 -10.62 -10.98 9.98
CA ASP A 44 -10.45 -11.33 11.40
C ASP A 44 -10.27 -12.84 11.65
N ASP A 45 -10.65 -13.69 10.67
CA ASP A 45 -10.35 -15.13 10.70
C ASP A 45 -8.84 -15.42 10.61
N ILE A 46 -8.05 -14.42 10.18
CA ILE A 46 -6.58 -14.52 10.12
C ILE A 46 -6.02 -14.21 11.52
N PRO A 47 -5.32 -15.15 12.17
CA PRO A 47 -4.71 -14.89 13.48
C PRO A 47 -3.77 -13.69 13.45
N SER A 48 -3.84 -12.83 14.47
CA SER A 48 -2.91 -11.70 14.59
C SER A 48 -1.52 -12.16 14.98
N PRO A 49 -0.50 -11.84 14.21
CA PRO A 49 0.88 -12.13 14.63
C PRO A 49 1.34 -11.24 15.79
N TYR A 50 0.69 -10.09 16.00
CA TYR A 50 0.92 -9.22 17.15
C TYR A 50 0.27 -9.82 18.41
N LEU A 51 -1.06 -10.00 18.40
CA LEU A 51 -1.84 -10.39 19.58
C LEU A 51 -1.50 -11.80 20.11
N ASN A 52 -0.92 -12.66 19.28
CA ASN A 52 -0.45 -13.98 19.71
C ASN A 52 1.03 -14.00 20.14
N GLY A 53 1.69 -12.82 20.22
CA GLY A 53 3.06 -12.67 20.67
C GLY A 53 4.15 -13.16 19.68
N MET A 54 3.77 -13.58 18.48
CA MET A 54 4.73 -14.12 17.50
C MET A 54 5.79 -13.10 17.10
N LEU A 55 5.46 -11.80 17.14
CA LEU A 55 6.35 -10.70 16.76
C LEU A 55 7.09 -10.06 17.95
N ASP A 56 6.88 -10.53 19.20
CA ASP A 56 7.47 -9.92 20.39
C ASP A 56 8.98 -9.77 20.32
N LYS A 57 9.67 -10.77 19.79
CA LYS A 57 11.14 -10.75 19.63
C LYS A 57 11.67 -9.68 18.67
N PHE A 58 10.78 -9.05 17.90
CA PHE A 58 11.14 -8.01 16.95
C PHE A 58 10.90 -6.58 17.48
N PHE A 59 10.36 -6.45 18.67
CA PHE A 59 10.26 -5.16 19.38
C PHE A 59 11.58 -4.83 20.07
N ASP A 60 12.68 -4.82 19.30
CA ASP A 60 14.05 -4.54 19.76
C ASP A 60 14.55 -3.14 19.35
N GLY A 61 13.68 -2.33 18.77
CA GLY A 61 13.97 -0.96 18.33
C GLY A 61 14.67 -0.86 16.98
N ARG A 62 14.95 -1.97 16.30
CA ARG A 62 15.56 -1.98 14.95
C ARG A 62 14.53 -2.03 13.84
N LEU A 63 13.40 -2.68 14.08
CA LEU A 63 12.32 -2.84 13.09
C LEU A 63 11.14 -1.94 13.48
N SER A 64 10.44 -1.43 12.46
CA SER A 64 9.20 -0.69 12.63
C SER A 64 8.01 -1.64 12.53
N PRO A 65 7.01 -1.52 13.40
CA PRO A 65 5.75 -2.21 13.23
C PRO A 65 5.08 -1.87 11.89
N PHE A 66 4.44 -2.90 11.30
CA PHE A 66 3.78 -2.82 10.01
C PHE A 66 2.38 -3.43 10.13
N ILE A 67 1.34 -2.59 10.13
CA ILE A 67 -0.04 -2.99 10.38
C ILE A 67 -0.91 -2.67 9.17
N GLU A 68 -1.77 -3.62 8.81
CA GLU A 68 -2.72 -3.52 7.71
C GLU A 68 -4.14 -3.40 8.28
N THR A 69 -4.90 -2.38 7.86
CA THR A 69 -6.29 -2.20 8.29
C THR A 69 -7.28 -2.77 7.27
N ASN A 70 -6.87 -2.89 6.00
CA ASN A 70 -7.67 -3.45 4.93
C ASN A 70 -6.80 -4.05 3.83
N ARG A 71 -7.37 -4.96 3.04
CA ARG A 71 -6.73 -5.63 1.90
C ARG A 71 -7.50 -5.40 0.62
N GLY A 72 -6.84 -4.80 -0.36
CA GLY A 72 -7.37 -4.58 -1.68
C GLY A 72 -7.27 -3.14 -2.13
N CYS A 73 -7.62 -2.90 -3.40
CA CYS A 73 -7.59 -1.60 -4.03
C CYS A 73 -8.70 -1.53 -5.08
N PRO A 74 -9.62 -0.58 -5.02
CA PRO A 74 -10.72 -0.51 -5.98
C PRO A 74 -10.28 0.02 -7.36
N PHE A 75 -9.02 0.45 -7.49
CA PHE A 75 -8.48 1.01 -8.72
C PHE A 75 -7.82 -0.05 -9.61
N LYS A 76 -7.86 0.20 -10.94
CA LYS A 76 -7.39 -0.71 -11.98
C LYS A 76 -6.11 -0.22 -12.68
N CYS A 77 -5.21 0.44 -11.96
CA CYS A 77 -3.99 0.97 -12.55
C CYS A 77 -3.17 -0.15 -13.23
N SER A 78 -2.90 0.00 -14.53
CA SER A 78 -2.30 -1.05 -15.37
C SER A 78 -0.88 -1.44 -14.98
N PHE A 79 -0.13 -0.53 -14.36
CA PHE A 79 1.24 -0.75 -13.88
C PHE A 79 1.31 -1.38 -12.49
N CYS A 80 0.20 -1.33 -11.74
CA CYS A 80 0.18 -1.70 -10.33
C CYS A 80 -0.26 -3.15 -10.13
N HIS A 81 0.45 -3.88 -9.27
CA HIS A 81 0.09 -5.25 -8.92
C HIS A 81 -1.32 -5.35 -8.30
N THR A 82 -1.68 -4.40 -7.43
CA THR A 82 -3.03 -4.33 -6.83
C THR A 82 -4.11 -3.84 -7.80
N GLY A 83 -3.75 -3.40 -9.01
CA GLY A 83 -4.69 -3.10 -10.10
C GLY A 83 -5.31 -4.33 -10.76
N ASN A 84 -4.89 -5.54 -10.39
CA ASN A 84 -5.44 -6.81 -10.84
C ASN A 84 -6.83 -7.05 -10.24
N ASP A 85 -7.71 -7.71 -11.01
CA ASP A 85 -9.10 -8.00 -10.61
C ASP A 85 -9.20 -8.74 -9.25
N TYR A 86 -8.20 -9.54 -8.91
CA TYR A 86 -8.12 -10.22 -7.62
C TYR A 86 -8.16 -9.27 -6.42
N TYR A 87 -7.59 -8.06 -6.54
CA TYR A 87 -7.48 -7.09 -5.44
C TYR A 87 -8.59 -6.04 -5.41
N GLN A 88 -9.48 -5.98 -6.42
CA GLN A 88 -10.46 -4.89 -6.54
C GLN A 88 -11.49 -4.83 -5.42
N LYS A 89 -11.86 -5.98 -4.87
CA LYS A 89 -12.72 -6.00 -3.70
C LYS A 89 -11.89 -5.76 -2.45
N VAL A 90 -12.18 -4.67 -1.75
CA VAL A 90 -11.53 -4.35 -0.49
C VAL A 90 -12.21 -5.09 0.64
N HIS A 91 -11.42 -5.83 1.42
CA HIS A 91 -11.83 -6.49 2.66
C HIS A 91 -11.20 -5.75 3.82
N MET A 92 -11.90 -5.63 4.95
CA MET A 92 -11.48 -4.84 6.10
C MET A 92 -11.38 -5.71 7.34
N PHE A 93 -10.37 -5.46 8.16
CA PHE A 93 -10.35 -5.94 9.54
C PHE A 93 -11.41 -5.19 10.36
N SER A 94 -11.94 -5.79 11.43
CA SER A 94 -12.81 -5.07 12.34
C SER A 94 -12.07 -3.93 13.05
N ILE A 95 -12.80 -2.92 13.48
CA ILE A 95 -12.25 -1.81 14.25
C ILE A 95 -11.68 -2.32 15.57
N GLU A 96 -12.37 -3.26 16.20
CA GLU A 96 -11.99 -3.90 17.45
C GLU A 96 -10.66 -4.64 17.33
N ARG A 97 -10.45 -5.32 16.19
CA ARG A 97 -9.19 -6.01 15.90
C ARG A 97 -8.04 -5.02 15.74
N ILE A 98 -8.25 -3.97 14.94
CA ILE A 98 -7.26 -2.92 14.68
C ILE A 98 -6.89 -2.21 15.97
N GLN A 99 -7.89 -1.85 16.80
CA GLN A 99 -7.65 -1.20 18.08
C GLN A 99 -6.75 -2.05 18.98
N LYS A 100 -7.05 -3.34 19.13
CA LYS A 100 -6.23 -4.26 19.94
C LYS A 100 -4.80 -4.37 19.42
N GLU A 101 -4.61 -4.47 18.11
CA GLU A 101 -3.28 -4.54 17.51
C GLU A 101 -2.49 -3.24 17.72
N PHE A 102 -3.14 -2.09 17.58
CA PHE A 102 -2.50 -0.80 17.84
C PHE A 102 -2.13 -0.61 19.29
N GLU A 103 -3.03 -0.93 20.23
CA GLU A 103 -2.78 -0.85 21.67
C GLU A 103 -1.61 -1.75 22.07
N TYR A 104 -1.64 -3.02 21.64
CA TYR A 104 -0.57 -3.99 21.90
C TYR A 104 0.77 -3.50 21.33
N THR A 105 0.76 -2.99 20.10
CA THR A 105 1.97 -2.50 19.43
C THR A 105 2.50 -1.25 20.13
N ALA A 106 1.64 -0.31 20.51
CA ALA A 106 2.02 0.91 21.22
C ALA A 106 2.65 0.60 22.58
N GLU A 107 2.06 -0.33 23.33
CA GLU A 107 2.60 -0.78 24.63
C GLU A 107 4.01 -1.36 24.48
N LYS A 108 4.23 -2.22 23.49
CA LYS A 108 5.54 -2.85 23.22
C LYS A 108 6.57 -1.89 22.63
N ALA A 109 6.14 -0.96 21.77
CA ALA A 109 7.03 -0.07 21.02
C ALA A 109 7.35 1.25 21.72
N SER A 110 6.54 1.69 22.69
CA SER A 110 6.69 3.00 23.34
C SER A 110 8.04 3.21 24.03
N ASN A 111 8.66 2.14 24.52
CA ASN A 111 9.96 2.17 25.19
C ASN A 111 11.14 1.91 24.21
N GLN A 112 10.87 1.82 22.91
CA GLN A 112 11.88 1.54 21.90
C GLN A 112 12.40 2.84 21.26
N LYS A 113 13.60 2.77 20.67
CA LYS A 113 14.18 3.91 19.92
C LYS A 113 13.41 4.19 18.63
N ASN A 114 12.78 3.17 18.06
CA ASN A 114 12.04 3.30 16.81
C ASN A 114 10.62 3.79 17.09
N THR A 115 10.31 4.97 16.59
CA THR A 115 9.04 5.67 16.79
C THR A 115 8.11 5.62 15.58
N ILE A 116 8.42 4.78 14.60
CA ILE A 116 7.72 4.71 13.32
C ILE A 116 6.68 3.58 13.35
N LEU A 117 5.47 3.88 12.87
CA LEU A 117 4.46 2.90 12.49
C LEU A 117 4.23 2.95 10.98
N HIS A 118 4.24 1.81 10.33
CA HIS A 118 3.83 1.69 8.93
C HIS A 118 2.39 1.18 8.84
N ILE A 119 1.53 1.95 8.16
CA ILE A 119 0.21 1.50 7.72
C ILE A 119 0.35 0.92 6.33
N ALA A 120 0.06 -0.37 6.21
CA ALA A 120 0.26 -1.15 4.98
C ALA A 120 -0.83 -0.95 3.93
N ASP A 121 -1.87 -0.22 4.26
CA ASP A 121 -2.98 0.06 3.37
C ASP A 121 -2.52 0.81 2.12
N VAL A 122 -3.00 0.36 0.95
CA VAL A 122 -2.62 1.00 -0.32
C VAL A 122 -3.34 2.33 -0.58
N ASN A 123 -4.33 2.70 0.24
CA ASN A 123 -5.11 3.94 0.12
C ASN A 123 -5.62 4.40 1.50
N PHE A 124 -4.75 4.55 2.49
CA PHE A 124 -5.14 5.02 3.82
C PHE A 124 -5.74 6.44 3.76
N GLY A 125 -6.75 6.70 4.57
CA GLY A 125 -7.51 7.96 4.55
C GLY A 125 -8.58 8.04 3.46
N MET A 126 -8.84 6.95 2.70
CA MET A 126 -9.86 6.95 1.65
C MET A 126 -11.25 6.57 2.18
N PHE A 127 -11.33 5.70 3.17
CA PHE A 127 -12.59 5.18 3.68
C PHE A 127 -13.11 6.00 4.87
N PRO A 128 -14.46 6.09 5.05
CA PRO A 128 -15.05 6.85 6.18
C PRO A 128 -14.51 6.40 7.54
N ARG A 129 -14.27 5.11 7.72
CA ARG A 129 -13.73 4.51 8.95
C ARG A 129 -12.30 4.95 9.29
N ASP A 130 -11.53 5.41 8.29
CA ASP A 130 -10.15 5.81 8.49
C ASP A 130 -10.03 7.01 9.43
N LYS A 131 -11.08 7.85 9.51
CA LYS A 131 -11.17 8.89 10.54
C LYS A 131 -11.10 8.32 11.96
N GLN A 132 -11.86 7.25 12.24
CA GLN A 132 -11.83 6.58 13.54
C GLN A 132 -10.45 5.97 13.82
N ILE A 133 -9.83 5.38 12.80
CA ILE A 133 -8.49 4.81 12.90
C ILE A 133 -7.45 5.90 13.20
N CYS A 134 -7.56 7.07 12.54
CA CYS A 134 -6.69 8.22 12.82
C CYS A 134 -6.87 8.72 14.26
N GLN A 135 -8.11 8.76 14.77
CA GLN A 135 -8.36 9.15 16.16
C GLN A 135 -7.72 8.18 17.14
N MET A 136 -7.86 6.87 16.93
CA MET A 136 -7.18 5.86 17.75
C MET A 136 -5.66 6.06 17.79
N LEU A 137 -5.03 6.32 16.64
CA LEU A 137 -3.60 6.56 16.55
C LEU A 137 -3.18 7.85 17.26
N SER A 138 -4.00 8.90 17.18
CA SER A 138 -3.78 10.17 17.89
C SER A 138 -3.87 9.96 19.41
N ASP A 139 -4.87 9.20 19.88
CA ASP A 139 -5.06 8.89 21.31
C ASP A 139 -3.88 8.06 21.85
N LEU A 140 -3.39 7.10 21.06
CA LEU A 140 -2.21 6.30 21.42
C LEU A 140 -0.93 7.13 21.47
N LYS A 141 -0.76 8.07 20.52
CA LYS A 141 0.36 9.03 20.54
C LYS A 141 0.34 9.83 21.85
N ASN A 142 -0.81 10.30 22.26
CA ASN A 142 -0.97 11.06 23.52
C ASN A 142 -0.71 10.19 24.76
N LYS A 143 -1.18 8.93 24.76
CA LYS A 143 -1.05 8.02 25.91
C LYS A 143 0.36 7.44 26.07
N TYR A 144 0.97 7.01 24.96
CA TYR A 144 2.21 6.24 24.96
C TYR A 144 3.41 7.02 24.41
N ASN A 145 3.22 8.27 23.93
CA ASN A 145 4.22 9.02 23.16
C ASN A 145 4.72 8.23 21.93
N TRP A 146 3.83 7.42 21.35
CA TRP A 146 4.08 6.57 20.20
C TRP A 146 2.76 6.29 19.43
N PRO A 147 2.77 6.23 18.07
CA PRO A 147 3.90 6.51 17.17
C PRO A 147 4.16 8.01 17.01
N LEU A 148 5.43 8.40 16.86
CA LEU A 148 5.78 9.78 16.53
C LEU A 148 5.78 10.02 15.03
N ASN A 149 5.97 8.96 14.25
CA ASN A 149 5.93 9.00 12.78
C ASN A 149 5.06 7.87 12.25
N ILE A 150 4.14 8.22 11.37
CA ILE A 150 3.26 7.27 10.69
C ILE A 150 3.56 7.35 9.19
N CYS A 151 3.95 6.22 8.61
CA CYS A 151 4.19 6.08 7.18
C CYS A 151 3.04 5.31 6.54
N GLY A 152 2.50 5.81 5.45
CA GLY A 152 1.44 5.15 4.70
C GLY A 152 1.19 5.80 3.36
N THR A 153 0.54 5.08 2.46
CA THR A 153 0.14 5.60 1.15
C THR A 153 -1.28 6.15 1.26
N THR A 154 -1.45 7.43 0.95
CA THR A 154 -2.78 8.06 0.99
C THR A 154 -3.66 7.65 -0.20
N GLY A 155 -4.97 7.73 0.01
CA GLY A 155 -5.96 7.53 -1.04
C GLY A 155 -5.80 8.52 -2.21
N LYS A 156 -6.24 8.08 -3.39
CA LYS A 156 -6.12 8.86 -4.64
C LYS A 156 -7.30 9.79 -4.89
N ASN A 157 -8.35 9.67 -4.11
CA ASN A 157 -9.60 10.41 -4.22
C ASN A 157 -10.06 10.84 -2.84
N ASN A 158 -11.03 11.76 -2.77
CA ASN A 158 -11.59 12.34 -1.54
C ASN A 158 -10.60 13.23 -0.78
N LYS A 159 -10.32 14.38 -1.37
CA LYS A 159 -9.50 15.45 -0.78
C LYS A 159 -9.86 15.74 0.67
N GLU A 160 -11.17 15.86 0.96
CA GLU A 160 -11.69 16.21 2.28
C GLU A 160 -11.28 15.18 3.34
N ARG A 161 -11.35 13.90 3.01
CA ARG A 161 -10.93 12.82 3.93
C ARG A 161 -9.43 12.78 4.15
N ILE A 162 -8.63 13.04 3.11
CA ILE A 162 -7.18 13.14 3.26
C ILE A 162 -6.82 14.30 4.19
N ILE A 163 -7.47 15.46 4.00
CA ILE A 163 -7.27 16.62 4.88
C ILE A 163 -7.70 16.28 6.31
N GLU A 164 -8.86 15.66 6.50
CA GLU A 164 -9.36 15.27 7.82
C GLU A 164 -8.41 14.29 8.52
N ALA A 165 -8.00 13.22 7.84
CA ALA A 165 -7.06 12.24 8.37
C ALA A 165 -5.73 12.88 8.77
N THR A 166 -5.20 13.74 7.90
CA THR A 166 -3.94 14.44 8.14
C THR A 166 -4.06 15.45 9.28
N SER A 167 -5.19 16.14 9.42
CA SER A 167 -5.42 17.08 10.53
C SER A 167 -5.50 16.36 11.89
N ILE A 168 -6.13 15.18 11.95
CA ILE A 168 -6.21 14.39 13.20
C ILE A 168 -4.82 13.88 13.61
N LEU A 169 -4.04 13.39 12.67
CA LEU A 169 -2.73 12.80 12.95
C LEU A 169 -1.63 13.86 13.10
N GLY A 170 -1.88 15.10 12.65
CA GLY A 170 -0.93 16.20 12.75
C GLY A 170 0.40 15.90 12.09
N ASP A 171 1.48 16.31 12.72
CA ASP A 171 2.87 16.17 12.26
C ASP A 171 3.35 14.70 12.20
N ALA A 172 2.65 13.79 12.88
CA ALA A 172 3.02 12.38 12.88
C ALA A 172 2.83 11.71 11.51
N PHE A 173 1.95 12.22 10.64
CA PHE A 173 1.64 11.56 9.36
C PHE A 173 2.22 12.32 8.17
N SER A 174 3.17 11.67 7.47
CA SER A 174 3.74 12.18 6.22
C SER A 174 2.86 11.81 5.03
N VAL A 175 2.46 12.80 4.24
CA VAL A 175 1.57 12.61 3.09
C VAL A 175 2.38 12.40 1.82
N ALA A 176 2.26 11.21 1.24
CA ALA A 176 2.75 10.90 -0.09
C ALA A 176 1.59 10.89 -1.10
N MET A 177 1.64 11.82 -2.06
CA MET A 177 0.62 11.95 -3.11
C MET A 177 1.13 11.44 -4.44
N SER A 178 0.68 10.24 -4.82
CA SER A 178 1.13 9.57 -6.04
C SER A 178 0.35 10.06 -7.25
N ALA A 179 0.85 11.05 -7.98
CA ALA A 179 0.28 11.52 -9.24
C ALA A 179 0.57 10.54 -10.40
N GLN A 180 1.76 9.96 -10.40
CA GLN A 180 2.33 9.08 -11.42
C GLN A 180 2.58 9.75 -12.78
N SER A 181 1.62 10.46 -13.35
CA SER A 181 1.69 11.39 -14.47
C SER A 181 0.64 12.48 -14.31
N MET A 182 0.84 13.62 -14.95
CA MET A 182 -0.15 14.70 -15.03
C MET A 182 -0.77 14.80 -16.45
N ASP A 183 -0.28 14.01 -17.40
CA ASP A 183 -0.84 13.96 -18.75
C ASP A 183 -2.08 13.06 -18.81
N GLN A 184 -3.20 13.62 -19.31
CA GLN A 184 -4.49 12.92 -19.33
C GLN A 184 -4.50 11.70 -20.28
N LYS A 185 -3.74 11.75 -21.38
CA LYS A 185 -3.63 10.61 -22.31
C LYS A 185 -2.84 9.48 -21.67
N VAL A 186 -1.74 9.81 -20.99
CA VAL A 186 -0.94 8.85 -20.24
C VAL A 186 -1.76 8.22 -19.12
N LEU A 187 -2.49 9.01 -18.35
CA LEU A 187 -3.38 8.51 -17.29
C LEU A 187 -4.46 7.56 -17.84
N ALA A 188 -5.08 7.91 -18.97
CA ALA A 188 -6.03 7.03 -19.64
C ALA A 188 -5.39 5.71 -20.08
N ASN A 189 -4.17 5.75 -20.66
CA ASN A 189 -3.43 4.57 -21.08
C ASN A 189 -3.14 3.61 -19.94
N ILE A 190 -2.89 4.11 -18.73
CA ILE A 190 -2.60 3.30 -17.54
C ILE A 190 -3.84 3.03 -16.66
N ASN A 191 -5.05 3.31 -17.17
CA ASN A 191 -6.31 3.16 -16.41
C ASN A 191 -6.27 3.83 -15.03
N ARG A 192 -5.80 5.07 -14.98
CA ARG A 192 -5.70 5.82 -13.73
C ARG A 192 -6.47 7.12 -13.80
N SER A 193 -7.24 7.38 -12.76
CA SER A 193 -7.79 8.70 -12.45
C SER A 193 -6.99 9.32 -11.32
N ASN A 194 -6.55 10.55 -11.49
CA ASN A 194 -5.90 11.32 -10.42
C ASN A 194 -6.89 12.26 -9.74
N ILE A 195 -6.55 12.69 -8.52
CA ILE A 195 -7.11 13.92 -7.94
C ILE A 195 -6.81 15.06 -8.92
N LYS A 196 -7.78 15.94 -9.13
CA LYS A 196 -7.59 17.14 -9.97
C LYS A 196 -6.42 17.97 -9.43
N LEU A 197 -5.69 18.63 -10.33
CA LEU A 197 -4.52 19.45 -9.98
C LEU A 197 -4.86 20.53 -8.92
N ASP A 198 -6.05 21.15 -9.04
CA ASP A 198 -6.49 22.15 -8.07
C ASP A 198 -6.61 21.56 -6.66
N HIS A 199 -7.20 20.36 -6.55
CA HIS A 199 -7.32 19.66 -5.26
C HIS A 199 -5.95 19.24 -4.71
N TYR A 200 -5.04 18.85 -5.60
CA TYR A 200 -3.66 18.52 -5.25
C TYR A 200 -2.95 19.76 -4.66
N THR A 201 -3.12 20.92 -5.30
CA THR A 201 -2.59 22.19 -4.85
C THR A 201 -3.20 22.64 -3.53
N GLU A 202 -4.51 22.47 -3.34
CA GLU A 202 -5.19 22.83 -2.09
C GLU A 202 -4.71 22.00 -0.90
N ILE A 203 -4.54 20.68 -1.07
CA ILE A 203 -3.98 19.80 -0.02
C ILE A 203 -2.58 20.30 0.36
N ASN A 204 -1.72 20.59 -0.63
CA ASN A 204 -0.37 21.09 -0.37
C ASN A 204 -0.37 22.43 0.35
N LYS A 205 -1.23 23.36 -0.04
CA LYS A 205 -1.38 24.65 0.66
C LYS A 205 -1.83 24.47 2.11
N HIS A 206 -2.78 23.57 2.36
CA HIS A 206 -3.25 23.27 3.72
C HIS A 206 -2.11 22.74 4.58
N LEU A 207 -1.41 21.71 4.11
CA LEU A 207 -0.33 21.09 4.86
C LEU A 207 0.88 22.01 5.07
N ARG A 208 1.19 22.85 4.10
CA ARG A 208 2.24 23.88 4.26
C ARG A 208 1.93 24.93 5.33
N LYS A 209 0.67 25.34 5.49
CA LYS A 209 0.25 26.24 6.56
C LYS A 209 0.51 25.65 7.95
N GLU A 210 0.50 24.32 8.04
CA GLU A 210 0.80 23.57 9.25
C GLU A 210 2.29 23.18 9.37
N ASN A 211 3.18 23.79 8.55
CA ASN A 211 4.60 23.45 8.46
C ASN A 211 4.89 21.97 8.15
N ARG A 212 4.01 21.31 7.41
CA ARG A 212 4.11 19.89 7.10
C ARG A 212 4.67 19.68 5.69
N SER A 213 5.55 18.68 5.56
CA SER A 213 6.13 18.31 4.29
C SER A 213 5.23 17.33 3.53
N THR A 214 5.21 17.48 2.20
CA THR A 214 4.51 16.58 1.29
C THR A 214 5.46 16.06 0.23
N SER A 215 5.19 14.85 -0.29
CA SER A 215 5.92 14.32 -1.43
C SER A 215 4.97 14.03 -2.59
N GLY A 216 5.40 14.43 -3.79
CA GLY A 216 4.77 14.07 -5.06
C GLY A 216 5.52 12.89 -5.68
N GLU A 217 4.79 11.89 -6.18
CA GLU A 217 5.39 10.74 -6.84
C GLU A 217 4.97 10.67 -8.31
N VAL A 218 5.94 10.48 -9.20
CA VAL A 218 5.72 10.33 -10.64
C VAL A 218 6.53 9.15 -11.18
N ILE A 219 6.07 8.57 -12.29
CA ILE A 219 6.76 7.45 -12.95
C ILE A 219 7.22 7.90 -14.33
N ILE A 220 8.51 7.80 -14.60
CA ILE A 220 9.07 8.05 -15.95
C ILE A 220 8.93 6.80 -16.83
N GLY A 221 8.55 7.00 -18.09
CA GLY A 221 8.46 5.94 -19.08
C GLY A 221 7.08 5.28 -19.18
N LEU A 222 6.04 5.93 -18.71
CA LEU A 222 4.67 5.43 -18.84
C LEU A 222 4.22 5.37 -20.32
N PRO A 223 3.29 4.45 -20.67
CA PRO A 223 2.83 4.28 -22.06
C PRO A 223 2.25 5.54 -22.67
N GLY A 224 2.83 5.97 -23.79
CA GLY A 224 2.41 7.15 -24.53
C GLY A 224 2.91 8.49 -23.98
N GLU A 225 3.76 8.46 -22.96
CA GLU A 225 4.41 9.66 -22.43
C GLU A 225 5.59 10.08 -23.31
N THR A 226 5.72 11.37 -23.56
CA THR A 226 6.87 11.97 -24.23
C THR A 226 7.74 12.69 -23.20
N LYS A 227 8.96 13.04 -23.58
CA LYS A 227 9.85 13.86 -22.75
C LYS A 227 9.17 15.18 -22.35
N GLU A 228 8.50 15.81 -23.34
CA GLU A 228 7.84 17.10 -23.16
C GLU A 228 6.65 16.98 -22.19
N SER A 229 5.79 15.95 -22.36
CA SER A 229 4.65 15.72 -21.45
C SER A 229 5.11 15.36 -20.04
N PHE A 230 6.18 14.57 -19.91
CA PHE A 230 6.77 14.24 -18.61
C PHE A 230 7.30 15.47 -17.89
N MET A 231 8.13 16.28 -18.58
CA MET A 231 8.70 17.52 -17.99
C MET A 231 7.62 18.52 -17.59
N LYS A 232 6.58 18.68 -18.44
CA LYS A 232 5.42 19.51 -18.11
C LYS A 232 4.70 18.99 -16.87
N GLY A 233 4.51 17.66 -16.78
CA GLY A 233 3.88 17.02 -15.62
C GLY A 233 4.69 17.23 -14.33
N VAL A 234 6.01 17.07 -14.39
CA VAL A 234 6.91 17.34 -13.26
C VAL A 234 6.79 18.81 -12.83
N GLN A 235 6.78 19.76 -13.78
CA GLN A 235 6.61 21.19 -13.49
C GLN A 235 5.28 21.45 -12.77
N GLN A 236 4.17 20.85 -13.22
CA GLN A 236 2.87 20.96 -12.56
C GLN A 236 2.88 20.45 -11.11
N VAL A 237 3.61 19.35 -10.84
CA VAL A 237 3.80 18.83 -9.49
C VAL A 237 4.63 19.82 -8.64
N ILE A 238 5.68 20.43 -9.18
CA ILE A 238 6.47 21.48 -8.52
C ILE A 238 5.57 22.67 -8.16
N ASP A 239 4.83 23.18 -9.14
CA ASP A 239 3.97 24.36 -9.01
C ASP A 239 2.83 24.14 -7.99
N SER A 240 2.41 22.89 -7.78
CA SER A 240 1.44 22.54 -6.74
C SER A 240 1.97 22.75 -5.31
N GLY A 241 3.27 22.93 -5.16
CA GLY A 241 3.90 23.27 -3.89
C GLY A 241 4.28 22.05 -3.03
N VAL A 242 4.54 20.88 -3.60
CA VAL A 242 5.11 19.76 -2.85
C VAL A 242 6.52 20.09 -2.33
N SER A 243 6.87 19.51 -1.19
CA SER A 243 8.19 19.72 -0.57
C SER A 243 9.28 18.87 -1.25
N ARG A 244 8.89 17.72 -1.82
CA ARG A 244 9.78 16.78 -2.48
C ARG A 244 9.08 16.07 -3.62
N ILE A 245 9.81 15.76 -4.69
CA ILE A 245 9.35 14.89 -5.77
C ILE A 245 10.20 13.64 -5.80
N VAL A 246 9.52 12.49 -5.91
CA VAL A 246 10.14 11.18 -6.12
C VAL A 246 9.80 10.72 -7.53
N ILE A 247 10.82 10.48 -8.34
CA ILE A 247 10.68 9.97 -9.70
C ILE A 247 11.05 8.49 -9.71
N TYR A 248 10.08 7.64 -10.00
CA TYR A 248 10.29 6.20 -10.16
C TYR A 248 10.47 5.84 -11.62
N THR A 249 11.36 4.91 -11.90
CA THR A 249 11.46 4.29 -13.22
C THR A 249 10.37 3.24 -13.37
N LEU A 250 9.68 3.23 -14.52
CA LEU A 250 8.68 2.23 -14.82
C LEU A 250 9.26 0.82 -14.75
N MET A 251 8.60 -0.05 -14.01
CA MET A 251 8.90 -1.48 -13.95
C MET A 251 7.73 -2.30 -14.49
N MET A 252 8.01 -3.24 -15.39
CA MET A 252 7.02 -4.17 -15.94
C MET A 252 6.85 -5.38 -15.00
N LEU A 253 6.14 -5.16 -13.90
CA LEU A 253 5.95 -6.15 -12.85
C LEU A 253 5.11 -7.35 -13.34
N HIS A 254 5.47 -8.54 -12.85
CA HIS A 254 4.65 -9.74 -13.05
C HIS A 254 3.25 -9.54 -12.45
N GLY A 255 2.22 -10.12 -13.09
CA GLY A 255 0.83 -9.99 -12.66
C GLY A 255 0.16 -8.66 -13.01
N THR A 256 0.89 -7.72 -13.64
CA THR A 256 0.32 -6.47 -14.16
C THR A 256 -0.01 -6.57 -15.65
N LYS A 257 -0.82 -5.63 -16.18
CA LYS A 257 -1.09 -5.53 -17.63
C LYS A 257 0.18 -5.29 -18.44
N PHE A 258 1.23 -4.76 -17.85
CA PHE A 258 2.51 -4.51 -18.54
C PHE A 258 3.29 -5.77 -18.87
N LYS A 259 2.89 -6.94 -18.36
CA LYS A 259 3.40 -8.25 -18.80
C LYS A 259 2.63 -8.82 -19.99
N ASP A 260 1.44 -8.32 -20.30
CA ASP A 260 0.66 -8.75 -21.46
C ASP A 260 1.33 -8.30 -22.76
N GLN A 261 1.60 -9.26 -23.66
CA GLN A 261 2.30 -8.98 -24.93
C GLN A 261 1.50 -8.05 -25.85
N LYS A 262 0.15 -8.17 -25.86
CA LYS A 262 -0.71 -7.32 -26.69
C LYS A 262 -0.68 -5.88 -26.19
N TYR A 263 -0.71 -5.70 -24.86
CA TYR A 263 -0.59 -4.37 -24.26
C TYR A 263 0.78 -3.76 -24.55
N ARG A 264 1.87 -4.53 -24.41
CA ARG A 264 3.22 -4.08 -24.74
C ARG A 264 3.36 -3.69 -26.21
N ALA A 265 2.85 -4.51 -27.12
CA ALA A 265 2.88 -4.23 -28.56
C ALA A 265 2.11 -2.94 -28.91
N LYS A 266 0.93 -2.72 -28.29
CA LYS A 266 0.11 -1.51 -28.48
C LYS A 266 0.88 -0.22 -28.17
N PHE A 267 1.76 -0.23 -27.18
CA PHE A 267 2.50 0.95 -26.73
C PHE A 267 4.00 0.88 -27.06
N ASN A 268 4.41 -0.08 -27.90
CA ASN A 268 5.82 -0.32 -28.26
C ASN A 268 6.77 -0.41 -27.05
N MET A 269 6.29 -1.05 -25.98
CA MET A 269 7.08 -1.21 -24.74
C MET A 269 8.10 -2.33 -24.91
N LYS A 270 9.38 -1.98 -24.71
CA LYS A 270 10.51 -2.92 -24.79
C LYS A 270 11.09 -3.11 -23.37
N GLY A 271 11.56 -4.33 -23.06
CA GLY A 271 12.18 -4.68 -21.79
C GLY A 271 12.31 -6.17 -21.63
#